data_94db7a1401c000805d2b1cf92be899d9
#
_entry.id   94db7a1401c000805d2b1cf92be899d9
#
_cell.length_a   1.000
_cell.length_b   1.000
_cell.length_c   1.000
_cell.angle_alpha   90.00
_cell.angle_beta   90.00
_cell.angle_gamma   90.00
#
_symmetry.space_group_name_H-M   'P 1'
#
loop_
_entity.id
_entity.type
_entity.pdbx_description
1 polymer ?
#
loop_
_entity_poly.entity_id
_entity_poly.type
_entity_poly.pdbx_seq_one_letter_code
_entity_poly.pdbx_strand_id
1 'polypeptide(L)'
;MRPVNLYLLTRDMDKNTYTEFENILSARKERMQVKEHEFGSLRRLVDILQEKGVTIAQLDGFFYSYTIRQIGKEFDLLKIDAPNRVLNIELKSMSVTEEKIERQLLKNKYYLGTLADRLDMYTYVEETDSLYTLQDNVLKKAEFSELVCAVKSFSEYGKDNPDKLLQAKNYLISPLNMPKEFLEGRYFLTQQQEMIKKSICESLSDENSCTSYWGITGIAGTGKTLIMYDLAKEMSKNGRVLMIHCGMLSEGHRILNEIMENVDIISEADIISANVNVDGYQPQAYYVPGADSIIKHQFVLVDEAQRMSENTLELIKTVTESTKNDVKVCVFSYDYFQILSKTEQRRNIPAKLDALPEFTELKLSGRIRSNREMNSFIQTLLDLRERDQNHIYSYENVDVLFAKDEQEAAEIINFYKKEKGYTFIEYDDPIEGCAGDINVLEAAGMEFESVIITLTDHFRYSPEGILMGNAHPNPDYSYYRLLFQSVSRTREKLCIVVIGDEVLFGKVLGIQGRM
;
A
#
# COMPACT_ATOMS: atom_id res chain seq x y z
N MET A 1 -11.52 -8.61 18.01
CA MET A 1 -12.75 -7.89 18.40
C MET A 1 -13.87 -8.89 18.57
N ARG A 2 -14.82 -8.69 19.52
CA ARG A 2 -16.02 -9.55 19.71
C ARG A 2 -17.24 -8.86 19.15
N PRO A 3 -18.23 -9.60 18.65
CA PRO A 3 -19.51 -9.04 18.28
C PRO A 3 -20.28 -8.59 19.53
N VAL A 4 -21.12 -7.59 19.37
CA VAL A 4 -21.90 -6.95 20.43
C VAL A 4 -23.38 -6.93 20.08
N ASN A 5 -24.22 -6.74 21.08
CA ASN A 5 -25.64 -6.51 20.89
C ASN A 5 -25.89 -4.99 20.80
N LEU A 6 -26.43 -4.52 19.66
CA LEU A 6 -26.65 -3.10 19.42
C LEU A 6 -27.59 -2.46 20.45
N TYR A 7 -28.62 -3.20 20.92
CA TYR A 7 -29.54 -2.71 21.95
C TYR A 7 -28.79 -2.34 23.25
N LEU A 8 -27.80 -3.14 23.64
CA LEU A 8 -27.02 -2.87 24.85
C LEU A 8 -26.18 -1.60 24.71
N LEU A 9 -25.66 -1.34 23.50
CA LEU A 9 -24.89 -0.14 23.23
C LEU A 9 -25.72 1.16 23.21
N THR A 10 -27.06 1.07 23.08
CA THR A 10 -27.93 2.26 23.00
C THR A 10 -28.57 2.64 24.33
N ARG A 11 -28.12 2.04 25.45
CA ARG A 11 -28.63 2.43 26.79
C ARG A 11 -28.06 3.77 27.22
N ASP A 12 -28.85 4.51 27.99
CA ASP A 12 -28.45 5.81 28.54
C ASP A 12 -27.28 5.63 29.51
N MET A 13 -26.14 6.16 29.13
CA MET A 13 -24.91 6.17 29.93
C MET A 13 -24.15 7.47 29.65
N ASP A 14 -23.41 7.96 30.65
CA ASP A 14 -22.46 9.01 30.40
C ASP A 14 -21.32 8.55 29.47
N LYS A 15 -20.65 9.48 28.83
CA LYS A 15 -19.63 9.22 27.80
C LYS A 15 -18.48 8.32 28.29
N ASN A 16 -18.05 8.49 29.53
CA ASN A 16 -16.91 7.72 30.07
C ASN A 16 -17.34 6.28 30.32
N THR A 17 -18.48 6.09 30.97
CA THR A 17 -19.09 4.79 31.22
C THR A 17 -19.40 4.07 29.92
N TYR A 18 -19.93 4.76 28.91
CA TYR A 18 -20.17 4.19 27.58
C TYR A 18 -18.88 3.70 26.92
N THR A 19 -17.81 4.50 26.95
CA THR A 19 -16.54 4.12 26.34
C THR A 19 -15.93 2.90 27.01
N GLU A 20 -16.00 2.80 28.33
CA GLU A 20 -15.53 1.63 29.08
C GLU A 20 -16.40 0.40 28.80
N PHE A 21 -17.71 0.57 28.80
CA PHE A 21 -18.67 -0.49 28.53
C PHE A 21 -18.50 -1.06 27.11
N GLU A 22 -18.39 -0.20 26.09
CA GLU A 22 -18.12 -0.63 24.70
C GLU A 22 -16.81 -1.41 24.61
N ASN A 23 -15.75 -0.89 25.21
CA ASN A 23 -14.44 -1.55 25.21
C ASN A 23 -14.48 -2.96 25.83
N ILE A 24 -15.21 -3.13 26.93
CA ILE A 24 -15.37 -4.42 27.61
C ILE A 24 -16.19 -5.38 26.74
N LEU A 25 -17.32 -4.92 26.20
CA LEU A 25 -18.20 -5.74 25.37
C LEU A 25 -17.51 -6.19 24.08
N SER A 26 -16.91 -5.25 23.36
CA SER A 26 -16.28 -5.51 22.06
C SER A 26 -14.91 -6.21 22.18
N ALA A 27 -14.32 -6.24 23.38
CA ALA A 27 -12.95 -6.69 23.64
C ALA A 27 -11.95 -6.03 22.67
N ARG A 28 -12.12 -4.73 22.44
CA ARG A 28 -11.27 -3.93 21.54
C ARG A 28 -9.88 -3.74 22.15
N LYS A 29 -8.85 -3.88 21.33
CA LYS A 29 -7.44 -3.68 21.80
C LYS A 29 -7.06 -2.21 21.94
N GLU A 30 -7.68 -1.32 21.18
CA GLU A 30 -7.42 0.12 21.18
C GLU A 30 -8.71 0.85 21.60
N ARG A 31 -8.59 1.82 22.52
CA ARG A 31 -9.74 2.60 22.98
C ARG A 31 -10.32 3.41 21.82
N MET A 32 -11.60 3.29 21.58
CA MET A 32 -12.32 4.08 20.59
C MET A 32 -12.55 5.51 21.15
N GLN A 33 -12.37 6.51 20.30
CA GLN A 33 -12.91 7.85 20.57
C GLN A 33 -14.37 7.88 20.11
N VAL A 34 -15.28 7.82 21.06
CA VAL A 34 -16.72 7.88 20.77
C VAL A 34 -17.05 9.25 20.20
N LYS A 35 -17.55 9.29 18.97
CA LYS A 35 -18.10 10.49 18.35
C LYS A 35 -19.58 10.57 18.74
N GLU A 36 -19.96 11.61 19.49
CA GLU A 36 -21.34 11.78 20.00
C GLU A 36 -22.40 11.70 18.91
N HIS A 37 -22.06 12.17 17.70
CA HIS A 37 -22.98 12.14 16.56
C HIS A 37 -23.29 10.72 16.05
N GLU A 38 -22.32 9.81 16.09
CA GLU A 38 -22.51 8.41 15.65
C GLU A 38 -23.39 7.63 16.64
N PHE A 39 -23.30 7.98 17.93
CA PHE A 39 -24.11 7.37 18.97
C PHE A 39 -25.60 7.73 18.83
N GLY A 40 -25.93 8.99 18.52
CA GLY A 40 -27.30 9.42 18.26
C GLY A 40 -27.93 8.63 17.12
N SER A 41 -27.23 8.54 15.99
CA SER A 41 -27.69 7.82 14.82
C SER A 41 -27.89 6.32 15.07
N LEU A 42 -27.00 5.69 15.85
CA LEU A 42 -27.13 4.29 16.23
C LEU A 42 -28.40 4.08 17.10
N ARG A 43 -28.60 4.93 18.11
CA ARG A 43 -29.76 4.85 19.01
C ARG A 43 -31.05 4.99 18.21
N ARG A 44 -31.17 6.02 17.37
CA ARG A 44 -32.34 6.25 16.55
C ARG A 44 -32.64 5.08 15.62
N LEU A 45 -31.62 4.51 14.97
CA LEU A 45 -31.78 3.34 14.13
C LEU A 45 -32.30 2.13 14.92
N VAL A 46 -31.75 1.87 16.12
CA VAL A 46 -32.18 0.73 16.96
C VAL A 46 -33.64 0.93 17.41
N ASP A 47 -34.04 2.14 17.78
CA ASP A 47 -35.43 2.43 18.15
C ASP A 47 -36.39 2.15 16.98
N ILE A 48 -36.09 2.61 15.77
CA ILE A 48 -36.87 2.35 14.56
C ILE A 48 -36.97 0.84 14.29
N LEU A 49 -35.87 0.09 14.41
CA LEU A 49 -35.87 -1.36 14.20
C LEU A 49 -36.76 -2.08 15.23
N GLN A 50 -36.73 -1.66 16.51
CA GLN A 50 -37.57 -2.21 17.55
C GLN A 50 -39.07 -1.89 17.33
N GLU A 51 -39.41 -0.65 16.97
CA GLU A 51 -40.76 -0.25 16.59
C GLU A 51 -41.32 -1.10 15.45
N LYS A 52 -40.46 -1.55 14.54
CA LYS A 52 -40.80 -2.44 13.41
C LYS A 52 -40.68 -3.92 13.76
N GLY A 53 -40.57 -4.23 15.04
CA GLY A 53 -40.62 -5.61 15.55
C GLY A 53 -39.34 -6.42 15.40
N VAL A 54 -38.18 -5.77 15.37
CA VAL A 54 -36.88 -6.44 15.56
C VAL A 54 -36.66 -6.66 17.05
N THR A 55 -36.36 -7.87 17.45
CA THR A 55 -36.12 -8.23 18.85
C THR A 55 -34.68 -7.93 19.28
N ILE A 56 -34.48 -7.85 20.62
CA ILE A 56 -33.13 -7.68 21.19
C ILE A 56 -32.18 -8.80 20.73
N ALA A 57 -32.68 -10.04 20.65
CA ALA A 57 -31.88 -11.17 20.19
C ALA A 57 -31.41 -11.02 18.73
N GLN A 58 -32.22 -10.40 17.86
CA GLN A 58 -31.86 -10.17 16.46
C GLN A 58 -30.85 -9.02 16.28
N LEU A 59 -30.76 -8.13 17.28
CA LEU A 59 -29.76 -7.04 17.34
C LEU A 59 -28.41 -7.52 17.89
N ASP A 60 -28.26 -8.80 18.20
CA ASP A 60 -26.99 -9.41 18.62
C ASP A 60 -26.10 -9.76 17.44
N GLY A 61 -24.80 -9.91 17.68
CA GLY A 61 -23.83 -10.39 16.69
C GLY A 61 -23.25 -9.33 15.76
N PHE A 62 -23.36 -8.05 16.09
CA PHE A 62 -22.77 -6.97 15.29
C PHE A 62 -21.34 -6.62 15.74
N PHE A 63 -20.44 -6.38 14.78
CA PHE A 63 -19.18 -5.71 15.00
C PHE A 63 -19.41 -4.21 14.81
N TYR A 64 -19.25 -3.44 15.88
CA TYR A 64 -19.44 -1.98 15.90
C TYR A 64 -18.12 -1.26 15.63
N SER A 65 -18.10 -0.31 14.69
CA SER A 65 -16.91 0.44 14.26
C SER A 65 -15.71 -0.49 13.98
N TYR A 66 -15.94 -1.53 13.18
CA TYR A 66 -14.89 -2.47 12.81
C TYR A 66 -13.95 -1.84 11.79
N THR A 67 -12.66 -1.86 12.05
CA THR A 67 -11.64 -1.29 11.16
C THR A 67 -10.68 -2.35 10.65
N ILE A 68 -10.52 -2.44 9.33
CA ILE A 68 -9.39 -3.17 8.72
C ILE A 68 -8.13 -2.34 8.96
N ARG A 69 -7.36 -2.70 9.99
CA ARG A 69 -6.31 -1.84 10.57
C ARG A 69 -5.28 -1.32 9.59
N GLN A 70 -4.78 -2.17 8.70
CA GLN A 70 -3.71 -1.82 7.77
C GLN A 70 -4.18 -0.88 6.66
N ILE A 71 -5.49 -0.92 6.32
CA ILE A 71 -6.09 -0.11 5.25
C ILE A 71 -6.74 1.16 5.84
N GLY A 72 -7.06 1.15 7.14
CA GLY A 72 -7.82 2.21 7.79
C GLY A 72 -9.29 2.27 7.33
N LYS A 73 -9.81 1.18 6.73
CA LYS A 73 -11.23 1.11 6.33
C LYS A 73 -12.08 0.71 7.53
N GLU A 74 -12.97 1.61 7.92
CA GLU A 74 -13.94 1.43 8.99
C GLU A 74 -15.32 1.07 8.41
N PHE A 75 -16.03 0.19 9.11
CA PHE A 75 -17.44 -0.14 8.91
C PHE A 75 -18.19 0.15 10.21
N ASP A 76 -19.22 0.99 10.15
CA ASP A 76 -19.93 1.43 11.35
C ASP A 76 -20.62 0.24 12.03
N LEU A 77 -21.42 -0.52 11.28
CA LEU A 77 -22.07 -1.74 11.74
C LEU A 77 -21.82 -2.87 10.72
N LEU A 78 -21.27 -3.98 11.19
CA LEU A 78 -20.99 -5.14 10.36
C LEU A 78 -21.50 -6.40 11.06
N LYS A 79 -22.28 -7.23 10.37
CA LYS A 79 -22.72 -8.53 10.85
C LYS A 79 -22.35 -9.58 9.82
N ILE A 80 -21.72 -10.67 10.26
CA ILE A 80 -21.25 -11.76 9.40
C ILE A 80 -21.90 -13.05 9.89
N ASP A 81 -22.52 -13.78 8.99
CA ASP A 81 -23.20 -15.05 9.26
C ASP A 81 -22.59 -16.17 8.38
N ALA A 82 -22.66 -17.39 8.84
CA ALA A 82 -22.24 -18.55 8.06
C ALA A 82 -23.43 -19.09 7.21
N PRO A 83 -23.19 -19.59 5.97
CA PRO A 83 -21.99 -19.38 5.18
C PRO A 83 -22.08 -18.10 4.32
N ASN A 84 -21.08 -17.25 4.38
CA ASN A 84 -20.83 -16.17 3.44
C ASN A 84 -21.94 -15.10 3.28
N ARG A 85 -22.62 -14.73 4.36
CA ARG A 85 -23.59 -13.64 4.34
C ARG A 85 -23.09 -12.47 5.17
N VAL A 86 -23.17 -11.27 4.62
CA VAL A 86 -22.71 -10.05 5.28
C VAL A 86 -23.81 -8.99 5.24
N LEU A 87 -24.04 -8.33 6.38
CA LEU A 87 -24.86 -7.12 6.51
C LEU A 87 -23.93 -5.98 6.96
N ASN A 88 -23.91 -4.90 6.18
CA ASN A 88 -23.22 -3.67 6.54
C ASN A 88 -24.23 -2.51 6.60
N ILE A 89 -24.18 -1.72 7.67
CA ILE A 89 -24.98 -0.51 7.82
C ILE A 89 -24.03 0.64 8.18
N GLU A 90 -24.01 1.68 7.37
CA GLU A 90 -23.30 2.92 7.62
C GLU A 90 -24.22 3.95 8.25
N LEU A 91 -23.71 4.73 9.18
CA LEU A 91 -24.47 5.73 9.95
C LEU A 91 -24.06 7.14 9.55
N LYS A 92 -25.01 8.01 9.30
CA LYS A 92 -24.82 9.43 9.05
C LYS A 92 -25.76 10.24 9.94
N SER A 93 -25.21 11.13 10.76
CA SER A 93 -26.01 12.01 11.60
C SER A 93 -26.65 13.15 10.82
N MET A 94 -25.97 13.64 9.78
CA MET A 94 -26.42 14.73 8.91
C MET A 94 -26.55 14.24 7.46
N SER A 95 -27.36 14.98 6.70
CA SER A 95 -27.50 14.72 5.27
C SER A 95 -26.18 14.96 4.54
N VAL A 96 -25.85 14.03 3.67
CA VAL A 96 -24.70 14.07 2.76
C VAL A 96 -25.20 13.87 1.32
N THR A 97 -24.41 14.28 0.34
CA THR A 97 -24.81 14.11 -1.07
C THR A 97 -24.93 12.63 -1.44
N GLU A 98 -25.86 12.32 -2.34
CA GLU A 98 -26.10 10.95 -2.80
C GLU A 98 -24.84 10.33 -3.41
N GLU A 99 -24.01 11.12 -4.13
CA GLU A 99 -22.75 10.65 -4.70
C GLU A 99 -21.76 10.18 -3.62
N LYS A 100 -21.75 10.84 -2.46
CA LYS A 100 -20.89 10.42 -1.34
C LYS A 100 -21.37 9.12 -0.72
N ILE A 101 -22.69 8.93 -0.59
CA ILE A 101 -23.28 7.69 -0.10
C ILE A 101 -22.99 6.55 -1.09
N GLU A 102 -23.23 6.77 -2.38
CA GLU A 102 -22.96 5.79 -3.43
C GLU A 102 -21.51 5.36 -3.44
N ARG A 103 -20.57 6.33 -3.45
CA ARG A 103 -19.13 6.04 -3.41
C ARG A 103 -18.74 5.25 -2.16
N GLN A 104 -19.31 5.56 -1.00
CA GLN A 104 -19.04 4.82 0.24
C GLN A 104 -19.55 3.38 0.15
N LEU A 105 -20.78 3.17 -0.32
CA LEU A 105 -21.37 1.83 -0.46
C LEU A 105 -20.63 1.00 -1.52
N LEU A 106 -20.21 1.58 -2.65
CA LEU A 106 -19.38 0.92 -3.65
C LEU A 106 -18.02 0.50 -3.07
N LYS A 107 -17.41 1.36 -2.26
CA LYS A 107 -16.18 1.04 -1.53
C LYS A 107 -16.40 -0.12 -0.55
N ASN A 108 -17.50 -0.10 0.19
CA ASN A 108 -17.85 -1.20 1.11
C ASN A 108 -18.10 -2.51 0.35
N LYS A 109 -18.79 -2.45 -0.79
CA LYS A 109 -19.01 -3.60 -1.66
C LYS A 109 -17.71 -4.25 -2.11
N TYR A 110 -16.71 -3.45 -2.46
CA TYR A 110 -15.40 -3.96 -2.86
C TYR A 110 -14.75 -4.77 -1.73
N TYR A 111 -14.74 -4.23 -0.50
CA TYR A 111 -14.10 -4.92 0.63
C TYR A 111 -14.89 -6.14 1.12
N LEU A 112 -16.21 -6.08 1.10
CA LEU A 112 -17.06 -7.12 1.64
C LEU A 112 -17.48 -8.17 0.62
N GLY A 113 -17.43 -7.85 -0.67
CA GLY A 113 -17.86 -8.73 -1.76
C GLY A 113 -17.01 -9.99 -1.92
N THR A 114 -15.76 -9.98 -1.45
CA THR A 114 -14.91 -11.18 -1.44
C THR A 114 -15.29 -12.18 -0.35
N LEU A 115 -16.07 -11.75 0.66
CA LEU A 115 -16.47 -12.56 1.80
C LEU A 115 -17.85 -13.15 1.67
N ALA A 116 -18.69 -12.60 0.79
CA ALA A 116 -20.11 -12.83 0.85
C ALA A 116 -20.69 -13.26 -0.49
N ASP A 117 -21.40 -14.40 -0.49
CA ASP A 117 -22.30 -14.78 -1.59
C ASP A 117 -23.55 -13.90 -1.58
N ARG A 118 -23.93 -13.41 -0.41
CA ARG A 118 -25.00 -12.44 -0.20
C ARG A 118 -24.53 -11.27 0.66
N LEU A 119 -24.55 -10.07 0.10
CA LEU A 119 -24.15 -8.83 0.72
C LEU A 119 -25.31 -7.84 0.77
N ASP A 120 -25.85 -7.61 1.97
CA ASP A 120 -26.88 -6.61 2.23
C ASP A 120 -26.20 -5.33 2.77
N MET A 121 -26.30 -4.19 2.07
CA MET A 121 -25.62 -2.94 2.45
C MET A 121 -26.59 -1.79 2.50
N TYR A 122 -26.50 -0.99 3.57
CA TYR A 122 -27.35 0.17 3.78
C TYR A 122 -26.56 1.36 4.32
N THR A 123 -27.03 2.58 4.01
CA THR A 123 -26.65 3.80 4.71
C THR A 123 -27.90 4.42 5.33
N TYR A 124 -27.86 4.60 6.63
CA TYR A 124 -28.91 5.29 7.37
C TYR A 124 -28.50 6.75 7.63
N VAL A 125 -29.39 7.70 7.29
CA VAL A 125 -29.22 9.14 7.53
C VAL A 125 -30.23 9.58 8.56
N GLU A 126 -29.75 9.89 9.78
CA GLU A 126 -30.59 10.23 10.94
C GLU A 126 -31.44 11.48 10.70
N GLU A 127 -30.83 12.59 10.20
CA GLU A 127 -31.50 13.88 10.00
C GLU A 127 -32.81 13.78 9.19
N THR A 128 -32.86 12.85 8.25
CA THR A 128 -34.01 12.66 7.34
C THR A 128 -34.74 11.34 7.55
N ASP A 129 -34.34 10.54 8.53
CA ASP A 129 -34.81 9.16 8.74
C ASP A 129 -34.84 8.37 7.40
N SER A 130 -33.81 8.57 6.56
CA SER A 130 -33.74 7.97 5.22
C SER A 130 -32.76 6.82 5.18
N LEU A 131 -33.11 5.78 4.41
CA LEU A 131 -32.30 4.62 4.18
C LEU A 131 -31.93 4.50 2.70
N TYR A 132 -30.66 4.18 2.42
CA TYR A 132 -30.16 4.00 1.06
C TYR A 132 -29.48 2.63 0.93
N THR A 133 -29.53 2.05 -0.28
CA THR A 133 -28.87 0.79 -0.63
C THR A 133 -28.33 0.84 -2.06
N LEU A 134 -27.51 -0.12 -2.46
CA LEU A 134 -27.09 -0.32 -3.84
C LEU A 134 -27.88 -1.45 -4.50
N GLN A 135 -28.52 -1.17 -5.62
CA GLN A 135 -29.07 -2.20 -6.48
C GLN A 135 -28.40 -2.09 -7.86
N ASP A 136 -27.77 -3.15 -8.30
CA ASP A 136 -26.98 -3.19 -9.56
C ASP A 136 -25.93 -2.06 -9.68
N ASN A 137 -25.25 -1.76 -8.56
CA ASN A 137 -24.29 -0.66 -8.40
C ASN A 137 -24.86 0.76 -8.52
N VAL A 138 -26.17 0.92 -8.49
CA VAL A 138 -26.84 2.22 -8.50
C VAL A 138 -27.45 2.48 -7.13
N LEU A 139 -27.25 3.70 -6.61
CA LEU A 139 -27.83 4.12 -5.34
C LEU A 139 -29.36 4.22 -5.45
N LYS A 140 -30.07 3.65 -4.48
CA LYS A 140 -31.52 3.75 -4.33
C LYS A 140 -31.92 4.01 -2.89
N LYS A 141 -33.03 4.71 -2.70
CA LYS A 141 -33.71 4.74 -1.40
C LYS A 141 -34.27 3.36 -1.11
N ALA A 142 -34.07 2.89 0.10
CA ALA A 142 -34.59 1.62 0.60
C ALA A 142 -35.69 1.86 1.63
N GLU A 143 -36.60 0.90 1.74
CA GLU A 143 -37.60 0.91 2.79
C GLU A 143 -37.05 0.23 4.06
N PHE A 144 -37.42 0.74 5.24
CA PHE A 144 -37.00 0.10 6.50
C PHE A 144 -37.47 -1.36 6.63
N SER A 145 -38.55 -1.74 5.93
CA SER A 145 -38.99 -3.14 5.84
C SER A 145 -37.93 -4.05 5.23
N GLU A 146 -37.17 -3.57 4.25
CA GLU A 146 -36.05 -4.31 3.63
C GLU A 146 -34.93 -4.56 4.64
N LEU A 147 -34.52 -3.51 5.37
CA LEU A 147 -33.51 -3.63 6.44
C LEU A 147 -33.99 -4.56 7.57
N VAL A 148 -35.24 -4.44 7.99
CA VAL A 148 -35.85 -5.33 8.99
C VAL A 148 -35.80 -6.78 8.53
N CYS A 149 -36.15 -7.06 7.27
CA CYS A 149 -36.04 -8.39 6.68
C CYS A 149 -34.58 -8.86 6.65
N ALA A 150 -33.66 -8.01 6.29
CA ALA A 150 -32.24 -8.33 6.30
C ALA A 150 -31.77 -8.70 7.72
N VAL A 151 -32.03 -7.86 8.73
CA VAL A 151 -31.66 -8.13 10.13
C VAL A 151 -32.26 -9.42 10.65
N LYS A 152 -33.57 -9.64 10.43
CA LYS A 152 -34.30 -10.83 10.91
C LYS A 152 -33.85 -12.13 10.24
N SER A 153 -33.29 -12.04 9.04
CA SER A 153 -32.88 -13.22 8.28
C SER A 153 -31.52 -13.78 8.72
N PHE A 154 -30.77 -13.05 9.55
CA PHE A 154 -29.55 -13.54 10.20
C PHE A 154 -29.95 -14.41 11.40
N SER A 155 -29.71 -15.71 11.30
CA SER A 155 -30.08 -16.67 12.35
C SER A 155 -28.97 -16.93 13.36
N GLU A 156 -27.75 -16.94 12.87
CA GLU A 156 -26.54 -17.13 13.67
C GLU A 156 -25.47 -16.16 13.19
N TYR A 157 -24.61 -15.70 14.07
CA TYR A 157 -23.39 -14.98 13.66
C TYR A 157 -22.23 -15.96 13.57
N GLY A 158 -21.41 -15.80 12.55
CA GLY A 158 -20.21 -16.62 12.40
C GLY A 158 -19.29 -16.47 13.60
N LYS A 159 -18.74 -17.57 14.07
CA LYS A 159 -17.74 -17.57 15.15
C LYS A 159 -16.38 -17.05 14.68
N ASP A 160 -16.24 -16.76 13.39
CA ASP A 160 -14.98 -16.35 12.78
C ASP A 160 -14.65 -14.91 13.13
N ASN A 161 -13.40 -14.74 13.51
CA ASN A 161 -12.86 -13.41 13.76
C ASN A 161 -12.79 -12.64 12.43
N PRO A 162 -13.45 -11.47 12.29
CA PRO A 162 -13.38 -10.67 11.07
C PRO A 162 -11.94 -10.29 10.68
N ASP A 163 -11.01 -10.21 11.63
CA ASP A 163 -9.59 -10.00 11.34
C ASP A 163 -8.95 -11.13 10.52
N LYS A 164 -9.52 -12.34 10.54
CA LYS A 164 -9.07 -13.47 9.70
C LYS A 164 -9.69 -13.45 8.31
N LEU A 165 -10.88 -12.90 8.19
CA LEU A 165 -11.64 -12.84 6.94
C LEU A 165 -11.24 -11.59 6.12
N LEU A 166 -11.17 -10.43 6.78
CA LEU A 166 -10.87 -9.12 6.18
C LEU A 166 -9.37 -8.81 6.30
N GLN A 167 -8.54 -9.60 5.63
CA GLN A 167 -7.10 -9.36 5.62
C GLN A 167 -6.77 -8.29 4.59
N ALA A 168 -5.99 -7.30 4.98
CA ALA A 168 -5.57 -6.20 4.11
C ALA A 168 -4.94 -6.68 2.79
N LYS A 169 -4.21 -7.80 2.83
CA LYS A 169 -3.57 -8.41 1.67
C LYS A 169 -4.50 -8.70 0.50
N ASN A 170 -5.76 -9.07 0.79
CA ASN A 170 -6.75 -9.41 -0.24
C ASN A 170 -7.19 -8.19 -1.06
N TYR A 171 -6.83 -6.98 -0.63
CA TYR A 171 -7.28 -5.71 -1.22
C TYR A 171 -6.14 -4.85 -1.78
N LEU A 172 -4.91 -5.34 -1.67
CA LEU A 172 -3.73 -4.58 -2.07
C LEU A 172 -3.36 -4.90 -3.51
N ILE A 173 -3.67 -3.99 -4.41
CA ILE A 173 -3.25 -4.07 -5.81
C ILE A 173 -1.95 -3.30 -6.00
N SER A 174 -0.99 -3.94 -6.68
CA SER A 174 0.20 -3.28 -7.22
C SER A 174 -0.04 -3.01 -8.71
N PRO A 175 0.01 -1.74 -9.17
CA PRO A 175 -0.17 -1.43 -10.59
C PRO A 175 0.78 -2.22 -11.49
N LEU A 176 2.01 -2.43 -11.04
CA LEU A 176 3.06 -3.10 -11.81
C LEU A 176 2.93 -4.63 -11.84
N ASN A 177 2.39 -5.22 -10.77
CA ASN A 177 2.19 -6.67 -10.69
C ASN A 177 0.82 -7.11 -11.23
N MET A 178 -0.18 -6.22 -11.12
CA MET A 178 -1.58 -6.46 -11.47
C MET A 178 -2.13 -5.30 -12.31
N PRO A 179 -1.53 -5.04 -13.50
CA PRO A 179 -1.89 -3.85 -14.29
C PRO A 179 -3.33 -3.88 -14.80
N LYS A 180 -3.88 -5.06 -15.10
CA LYS A 180 -5.26 -5.20 -15.58
C LYS A 180 -6.27 -4.83 -14.49
N GLU A 181 -6.11 -5.34 -13.29
CA GLU A 181 -6.95 -5.04 -12.14
C GLU A 181 -6.87 -3.56 -11.76
N PHE A 182 -5.68 -2.97 -11.86
CA PHE A 182 -5.48 -1.54 -11.66
C PHE A 182 -6.27 -0.72 -12.71
N LEU A 183 -6.17 -1.06 -13.99
CA LEU A 183 -6.88 -0.37 -15.07
C LEU A 183 -8.40 -0.49 -14.94
N GLU A 184 -8.90 -1.66 -14.53
CA GLU A 184 -10.32 -1.90 -14.25
C GLU A 184 -10.82 -1.17 -12.99
N GLY A 185 -9.94 -0.50 -12.25
CA GLY A 185 -10.30 0.24 -11.04
C GLY A 185 -10.61 -0.65 -9.84
N ARG A 186 -10.13 -1.89 -9.83
CA ARG A 186 -10.32 -2.85 -8.73
C ARG A 186 -9.41 -2.55 -7.55
N TYR A 187 -9.35 -1.31 -7.12
CA TYR A 187 -8.58 -0.88 -5.95
C TYR A 187 -9.22 0.33 -5.30
N PHE A 188 -8.85 0.59 -4.06
CA PHE A 188 -9.16 1.85 -3.39
C PHE A 188 -7.92 2.41 -2.71
N LEU A 189 -7.79 3.72 -2.78
CA LEU A 189 -6.79 4.44 -2.03
C LEU A 189 -7.15 4.45 -0.54
N THR A 190 -6.15 4.42 0.32
CA THR A 190 -6.34 4.67 1.75
C THR A 190 -6.77 6.12 1.96
N GLN A 191 -7.30 6.42 3.13
CA GLN A 191 -7.70 7.79 3.48
C GLN A 191 -6.54 8.79 3.30
N GLN A 192 -5.33 8.40 3.70
CA GLN A 192 -4.15 9.25 3.56
C GLN A 192 -3.77 9.45 2.09
N GLN A 193 -3.80 8.40 1.27
CA GLN A 193 -3.55 8.50 -0.16
C GLN A 193 -4.63 9.34 -0.87
N GLU A 194 -5.90 9.22 -0.47
CA GLU A 194 -6.99 10.06 -0.96
C GLU A 194 -6.76 11.55 -0.64
N MET A 195 -6.30 11.86 0.59
CA MET A 195 -5.97 13.23 0.98
C MET A 195 -4.81 13.80 0.16
N ILE A 196 -3.75 13.01 -0.03
CA ILE A 196 -2.60 13.41 -0.85
C ILE A 196 -3.05 13.66 -2.31
N LYS A 197 -3.80 12.72 -2.90
CA LYS A 197 -4.36 12.90 -4.25
C LYS A 197 -5.17 14.18 -4.35
N LYS A 198 -6.06 14.41 -3.38
CA LYS A 198 -6.90 15.59 -3.34
C LYS A 198 -6.09 16.88 -3.31
N SER A 199 -5.08 16.97 -2.43
CA SER A 199 -4.21 18.14 -2.31
C SER A 199 -3.49 18.46 -3.62
N ILE A 200 -2.95 17.45 -4.30
CA ILE A 200 -2.25 17.62 -5.56
C ILE A 200 -3.24 17.99 -6.68
N CYS A 201 -4.40 17.36 -6.75
CA CYS A 201 -5.40 17.65 -7.79
C CYS A 201 -6.05 19.03 -7.61
N GLU A 202 -6.22 19.53 -6.38
CA GLU A 202 -6.74 20.87 -6.11
C GLU A 202 -5.78 21.96 -6.60
N SER A 203 -4.46 21.72 -6.57
CA SER A 203 -3.47 22.66 -7.13
C SER A 203 -3.57 22.82 -8.66
N LEU A 204 -4.21 21.88 -9.36
CA LEU A 204 -4.43 21.98 -10.81
C LEU A 204 -5.46 23.05 -11.19
N SER A 205 -6.27 23.49 -10.25
CA SER A 205 -7.33 24.49 -10.46
C SER A 205 -6.81 25.93 -10.32
N ASP A 206 -5.61 26.13 -9.82
CA ASP A 206 -4.99 27.44 -9.71
C ASP A 206 -4.43 27.85 -11.10
N GLU A 207 -4.98 28.91 -11.68
CA GLU A 207 -4.51 29.48 -12.95
C GLU A 207 -3.15 30.18 -12.85
N ASN A 208 -2.42 30.00 -11.76
CA ASN A 208 -1.07 30.54 -11.59
C ASN A 208 -0.11 29.90 -12.61
N SER A 209 0.60 30.72 -13.33
CA SER A 209 1.51 30.34 -14.42
C SER A 209 2.78 29.62 -14.00
N CYS A 210 2.95 29.27 -12.73
CA CYS A 210 4.13 28.61 -12.20
C CYS A 210 3.90 27.11 -12.01
N THR A 211 4.92 26.29 -12.36
CA THR A 211 4.91 24.85 -12.09
C THR A 211 4.90 24.57 -10.59
N SER A 212 4.00 23.73 -10.09
CA SER A 212 3.99 23.28 -8.70
C SER A 212 4.78 21.98 -8.53
N TYR A 213 5.53 21.88 -7.42
CA TYR A 213 6.40 20.73 -7.12
C TYR A 213 5.93 20.01 -5.86
N TRP A 214 5.73 18.69 -5.99
CA TRP A 214 5.23 17.83 -4.92
C TRP A 214 6.13 16.64 -4.67
N GLY A 215 6.40 16.34 -3.41
CA GLY A 215 7.08 15.13 -2.98
C GLY A 215 6.13 14.18 -2.28
N ILE A 216 6.11 12.90 -2.67
CA ILE A 216 5.42 11.83 -1.95
C ILE A 216 6.47 10.91 -1.35
N THR A 217 6.68 11.03 -0.04
CA THR A 217 7.66 10.20 0.67
C THR A 217 7.00 9.16 1.55
N GLY A 218 7.71 8.07 1.79
CA GLY A 218 7.26 6.98 2.66
C GLY A 218 8.15 5.75 2.50
N ILE A 219 8.17 4.92 3.53
CA ILE A 219 8.95 3.67 3.51
C ILE A 219 8.36 2.66 2.51
N ALA A 220 9.10 1.56 2.25
CA ALA A 220 8.62 0.46 1.43
C ALA A 220 7.24 -0.03 1.87
N GLY A 221 6.36 -0.38 0.92
CA GLY A 221 5.03 -0.91 1.22
C GLY A 221 3.98 0.13 1.66
N THR A 222 4.25 1.43 1.59
CA THR A 222 3.25 2.48 1.89
C THR A 222 2.33 2.82 0.72
N GLY A 223 2.59 2.25 -0.47
CA GLY A 223 1.77 2.43 -1.67
C GLY A 223 2.10 3.68 -2.49
N LYS A 224 3.35 4.16 -2.45
CA LYS A 224 3.82 5.28 -3.29
C LYS A 224 3.53 5.05 -4.76
N THR A 225 3.95 3.92 -5.31
CA THR A 225 3.72 3.57 -6.71
C THR A 225 2.22 3.53 -7.05
N LEU A 226 1.36 3.00 -6.17
CA LEU A 226 -0.09 2.99 -6.41
C LEU A 226 -0.65 4.40 -6.57
N ILE A 227 -0.32 5.32 -5.66
CA ILE A 227 -0.83 6.69 -5.75
C ILE A 227 -0.23 7.44 -6.94
N MET A 228 1.02 7.17 -7.34
CA MET A 228 1.64 7.76 -8.53
C MET A 228 0.88 7.39 -9.80
N TYR A 229 0.55 6.08 -9.99
CA TYR A 229 -0.23 5.63 -11.13
C TYR A 229 -1.69 6.09 -11.09
N ASP A 230 -2.29 6.19 -9.89
CA ASP A 230 -3.64 6.73 -9.73
C ASP A 230 -3.69 8.23 -10.06
N LEU A 231 -2.68 9.01 -9.67
CA LEU A 231 -2.51 10.40 -10.10
C LEU A 231 -2.33 10.51 -11.61
N ALA A 232 -1.48 9.67 -12.22
CA ALA A 232 -1.31 9.65 -13.67
C ALA A 232 -2.63 9.41 -14.39
N LYS A 233 -3.44 8.45 -13.92
CA LYS A 233 -4.79 8.15 -14.45
C LYS A 233 -5.77 9.32 -14.28
N GLU A 234 -5.67 10.08 -13.20
CA GLU A 234 -6.52 11.25 -12.98
C GLU A 234 -6.10 12.43 -13.85
N MET A 235 -4.80 12.73 -13.87
CA MET A 235 -4.23 13.85 -14.62
C MET A 235 -4.36 13.66 -16.13
N SER A 236 -4.30 12.42 -16.63
CA SER A 236 -4.43 12.11 -18.05
C SER A 236 -5.80 12.52 -18.65
N LYS A 237 -6.81 12.75 -17.82
CA LYS A 237 -8.10 13.30 -18.23
C LYS A 237 -8.03 14.78 -18.61
N ASN A 238 -7.02 15.49 -18.11
CA ASN A 238 -6.86 16.93 -18.25
C ASN A 238 -5.63 17.34 -19.10
N GLY A 239 -4.81 16.37 -19.52
CA GLY A 239 -3.64 16.62 -20.34
C GLY A 239 -2.71 15.44 -20.44
N ARG A 240 -1.58 15.60 -21.12
CA ARG A 240 -0.59 14.54 -21.26
C ARG A 240 0.28 14.44 -20.02
N VAL A 241 0.54 13.21 -19.59
CA VAL A 241 1.33 12.83 -18.44
C VAL A 241 2.61 12.13 -18.90
N LEU A 242 3.75 12.59 -18.44
CA LEU A 242 5.02 11.88 -18.54
C LEU A 242 5.31 11.21 -17.20
N MET A 243 5.44 9.90 -17.19
CA MET A 243 5.86 9.14 -16.02
C MET A 243 7.27 8.61 -16.24
N ILE A 244 8.20 9.09 -15.43
CA ILE A 244 9.60 8.70 -15.48
C ILE A 244 9.86 7.72 -14.34
N HIS A 245 10.29 6.51 -14.66
CA HIS A 245 10.72 5.54 -13.66
C HIS A 245 12.25 5.56 -13.54
N CYS A 246 12.76 5.84 -12.33
CA CYS A 246 14.19 5.85 -12.05
C CYS A 246 14.70 4.44 -11.75
N GLY A 247 14.53 3.52 -12.69
CA GLY A 247 14.92 2.12 -12.65
C GLY A 247 14.64 1.42 -13.96
N MET A 248 14.73 0.09 -13.95
CA MET A 248 14.40 -0.72 -15.13
C MET A 248 12.89 -0.88 -15.26
N LEU A 249 12.38 -0.76 -16.48
CA LEU A 249 10.96 -0.96 -16.76
C LEU A 249 10.62 -2.45 -16.71
N SER A 250 9.67 -2.82 -15.86
CA SER A 250 9.08 -4.15 -15.81
C SER A 250 8.00 -4.34 -16.88
N GLU A 251 7.53 -5.58 -17.05
CA GLU A 251 6.42 -5.89 -17.95
C GLU A 251 5.13 -5.09 -17.56
N GLY A 252 4.90 -4.90 -16.26
CA GLY A 252 3.78 -4.08 -15.79
C GLY A 252 3.83 -2.64 -16.31
N HIS A 253 5.02 -2.03 -16.35
CA HIS A 253 5.19 -0.69 -16.94
C HIS A 253 4.83 -0.67 -18.42
N ARG A 254 5.24 -1.69 -19.18
CA ARG A 254 4.94 -1.80 -20.62
C ARG A 254 3.45 -1.93 -20.88
N ILE A 255 2.77 -2.81 -20.13
CA ILE A 255 1.32 -2.99 -20.25
C ILE A 255 0.58 -1.69 -19.92
N LEU A 256 0.98 -0.99 -18.85
CA LEU A 256 0.35 0.29 -18.49
C LEU A 256 0.60 1.36 -19.55
N ASN A 257 1.81 1.43 -20.10
CA ASN A 257 2.14 2.39 -21.15
C ASN A 257 1.36 2.16 -22.46
N GLU A 258 1.04 0.90 -22.77
CA GLU A 258 0.26 0.55 -23.95
C GLU A 258 -1.24 0.87 -23.81
N ILE A 259 -1.79 0.82 -22.59
CA ILE A 259 -3.24 0.87 -22.37
C ILE A 259 -3.68 2.24 -21.82
N MET A 260 -2.83 2.92 -21.02
CA MET A 260 -3.21 4.21 -20.43
C MET A 260 -3.17 5.33 -21.48
N GLU A 261 -4.34 5.88 -21.80
CA GLU A 261 -4.43 7.02 -22.73
C GLU A 261 -3.79 8.28 -22.14
N ASN A 262 -3.06 9.03 -22.96
CA ASN A 262 -2.38 10.28 -22.61
C ASN A 262 -1.30 10.12 -21.50
N VAL A 263 -0.78 8.92 -21.28
CA VAL A 263 0.30 8.65 -20.32
C VAL A 263 1.46 8.00 -21.06
N ASP A 264 2.61 8.65 -21.05
CA ASP A 264 3.84 8.12 -21.59
C ASP A 264 4.73 7.66 -20.41
N ILE A 265 5.05 6.37 -20.33
CA ILE A 265 5.88 5.78 -19.27
C ILE A 265 7.25 5.44 -19.87
N ILE A 266 8.30 6.08 -19.34
CA ILE A 266 9.66 5.90 -19.83
C ILE A 266 10.63 5.60 -18.68
N SER A 267 11.76 4.96 -19.01
CA SER A 267 12.88 4.86 -18.09
C SER A 267 13.67 6.18 -18.07
N GLU A 268 14.25 6.52 -16.94
CA GLU A 268 15.19 7.63 -16.88
C GLU A 268 16.37 7.47 -17.86
N ALA A 269 16.81 6.23 -18.09
CA ALA A 269 17.86 5.91 -19.05
C ALA A 269 17.52 6.36 -20.48
N ASP A 270 16.24 6.35 -20.86
CA ASP A 270 15.78 6.79 -22.17
C ASP A 270 15.94 8.32 -22.35
N ILE A 271 15.77 9.10 -21.27
CA ILE A 271 16.01 10.55 -21.28
C ILE A 271 17.50 10.84 -21.41
N ILE A 272 18.35 10.11 -20.68
CA ILE A 272 19.80 10.30 -20.68
C ILE A 272 20.41 9.88 -22.03
N SER A 273 19.97 8.77 -22.60
CA SER A 273 20.49 8.26 -23.89
C SER A 273 20.12 9.16 -25.05
N ALA A 274 18.97 9.83 -25.01
CA ALA A 274 18.62 10.86 -25.99
C ALA A 274 19.59 12.06 -25.96
N ASN A 275 20.33 12.25 -24.85
CA ASN A 275 21.33 13.29 -24.68
C ASN A 275 22.73 12.93 -25.25
N VAL A 276 23.01 11.64 -25.52
CA VAL A 276 24.37 11.16 -25.86
C VAL A 276 24.60 10.96 -27.36
N ASN A 277 23.58 10.90 -28.19
CA ASN A 277 23.68 10.61 -29.61
C ASN A 277 23.70 11.87 -30.48
N VAL A 278 24.76 12.68 -30.41
CA VAL A 278 25.11 13.55 -31.54
C VAL A 278 26.63 13.66 -31.64
N ASP A 279 27.25 12.72 -32.31
CA ASP A 279 28.59 12.92 -32.88
C ASP A 279 28.55 14.10 -33.88
N GLY A 280 29.19 15.20 -33.54
CA GLY A 280 29.63 16.20 -34.48
C GLY A 280 28.75 17.43 -34.73
N TYR A 281 27.69 17.69 -33.98
CA TYR A 281 26.93 18.95 -34.10
C TYR A 281 27.14 19.86 -32.89
N GLN A 282 27.67 21.04 -33.11
CA GLN A 282 27.66 22.09 -32.08
C GLN A 282 26.20 22.56 -31.89
N PRO A 283 25.60 22.42 -30.69
CA PRO A 283 24.24 22.88 -30.50
C PRO A 283 24.17 24.40 -30.60
N GLN A 284 23.26 24.89 -31.42
CA GLN A 284 22.80 26.27 -31.27
C GLN A 284 22.22 26.40 -29.84
N ALA A 285 22.49 27.50 -29.18
CA ALA A 285 22.50 27.76 -27.74
C ALA A 285 21.20 27.45 -26.91
N TYR A 286 20.22 26.65 -27.38
CA TYR A 286 18.94 26.42 -26.69
C TYR A 286 18.32 25.02 -26.87
N TYR A 287 19.04 24.06 -27.45
CA TYR A 287 18.51 22.70 -27.58
C TYR A 287 19.12 21.79 -26.51
N VAL A 288 18.31 21.37 -25.55
CA VAL A 288 18.71 20.37 -24.55
C VAL A 288 18.08 19.05 -24.99
N PRO A 289 18.84 18.05 -25.45
CA PRO A 289 18.31 16.75 -25.82
C PRO A 289 17.55 16.15 -24.63
N GLY A 290 16.40 15.51 -24.86
CA GLY A 290 15.51 15.01 -23.81
C GLY A 290 14.48 16.02 -23.30
N ALA A 291 14.67 17.33 -23.50
CA ALA A 291 13.69 18.35 -23.14
C ALA A 291 12.37 18.18 -23.90
N ASP A 292 12.45 17.75 -25.16
CA ASP A 292 11.25 17.51 -25.99
C ASP A 292 10.30 16.47 -25.39
N SER A 293 10.83 15.49 -24.65
CA SER A 293 10.00 14.51 -23.96
C SER A 293 9.26 15.13 -22.79
N ILE A 294 9.82 16.15 -22.12
CA ILE A 294 9.19 16.82 -20.98
C ILE A 294 8.23 17.93 -21.45
N ILE A 295 8.65 18.75 -22.41
CA ILE A 295 7.89 19.93 -22.89
C ILE A 295 6.52 19.56 -23.47
N LYS A 296 6.36 18.35 -24.01
CA LYS A 296 5.10 17.87 -24.60
C LYS A 296 4.05 17.49 -23.58
N HIS A 297 4.35 17.51 -22.29
CA HIS A 297 3.49 17.03 -21.23
C HIS A 297 3.14 18.15 -20.26
N GLN A 298 1.90 18.15 -19.78
CA GLN A 298 1.44 19.09 -18.74
C GLN A 298 1.77 18.60 -17.33
N PHE A 299 1.98 17.29 -17.19
CA PHE A 299 2.24 16.65 -15.89
C PHE A 299 3.46 15.76 -15.99
N VAL A 300 4.37 15.91 -15.03
CA VAL A 300 5.60 15.10 -14.94
C VAL A 300 5.60 14.38 -13.60
N LEU A 301 5.57 13.06 -13.63
CA LEU A 301 5.61 12.21 -12.46
C LEU A 301 6.91 11.40 -12.48
N VAL A 302 7.65 11.42 -11.38
CA VAL A 302 8.93 10.70 -11.26
C VAL A 302 8.83 9.69 -10.13
N ASP A 303 8.83 8.40 -10.46
CA ASP A 303 8.80 7.32 -9.46
C ASP A 303 10.22 6.84 -9.15
N GLU A 304 10.44 6.46 -7.87
CA GLU A 304 11.76 6.08 -7.31
C GLU A 304 12.80 7.22 -7.45
N ALA A 305 12.37 8.48 -7.29
CA ALA A 305 13.18 9.67 -7.54
C ALA A 305 14.48 9.75 -6.71
N GLN A 306 14.63 9.00 -5.59
CA GLN A 306 15.89 8.91 -4.85
C GLN A 306 17.05 8.37 -5.71
N ARG A 307 16.74 7.66 -6.80
CA ARG A 307 17.72 7.09 -7.74
C ARG A 307 18.04 8.01 -8.92
N MET A 308 17.24 9.05 -9.12
CA MET A 308 17.35 9.98 -10.24
C MET A 308 18.77 10.57 -10.35
N SER A 309 19.22 10.81 -11.59
CA SER A 309 20.46 11.50 -11.85
C SER A 309 20.32 13.02 -11.63
N GLU A 310 21.42 13.69 -11.34
CA GLU A 310 21.43 15.15 -11.25
C GLU A 310 21.07 15.80 -12.59
N ASN A 311 21.51 15.18 -13.69
CA ASN A 311 21.21 15.69 -15.03
C ASN A 311 19.71 15.69 -15.34
N THR A 312 19.00 14.65 -14.95
CA THR A 312 17.54 14.58 -15.12
C THR A 312 16.84 15.62 -14.27
N LEU A 313 17.25 15.83 -13.02
CA LEU A 313 16.69 16.87 -12.16
C LEU A 313 16.93 18.27 -12.74
N GLU A 314 18.15 18.57 -13.19
CA GLU A 314 18.47 19.85 -13.81
C GLU A 314 17.73 20.05 -15.13
N LEU A 315 17.51 18.99 -15.91
CA LEU A 315 16.69 19.03 -17.11
C LEU A 315 15.24 19.40 -16.79
N ILE A 316 14.63 18.75 -15.79
CA ILE A 316 13.26 19.06 -15.34
C ILE A 316 13.19 20.53 -14.91
N LYS A 317 14.13 21.02 -14.09
CA LYS A 317 14.19 22.42 -13.67
C LYS A 317 14.28 23.38 -14.87
N THR A 318 15.23 23.11 -15.78
CA THR A 318 15.44 23.96 -16.96
C THR A 318 14.17 24.06 -17.80
N VAL A 319 13.45 22.96 -17.98
CA VAL A 319 12.21 22.96 -18.74
C VAL A 319 11.12 23.73 -18.01
N THR A 320 10.94 23.48 -16.71
CA THR A 320 9.87 24.09 -15.91
C THR A 320 10.08 25.59 -15.65
N GLU A 321 11.33 26.06 -15.66
CA GLU A 321 11.68 27.49 -15.57
C GLU A 321 11.58 28.22 -16.92
N SER A 322 11.45 27.48 -18.02
CA SER A 322 11.32 28.06 -19.35
C SER A 322 9.95 28.73 -19.54
N THR A 323 9.92 29.92 -20.13
CA THR A 323 8.67 30.63 -20.46
C THR A 323 7.82 29.93 -21.55
N LYS A 324 8.33 28.87 -22.15
CA LYS A 324 7.67 28.11 -23.23
C LYS A 324 7.23 26.72 -22.77
N ASN A 325 7.22 26.45 -21.47
CA ASN A 325 6.80 25.15 -20.98
C ASN A 325 5.28 25.12 -20.70
N ASP A 326 4.65 23.95 -20.89
CA ASP A 326 3.27 23.69 -20.54
C ASP A 326 3.14 22.85 -19.25
N VAL A 327 4.28 22.57 -18.57
CA VAL A 327 4.32 21.75 -17.36
C VAL A 327 3.65 22.49 -16.20
N LYS A 328 2.56 21.94 -15.69
CA LYS A 328 1.80 22.53 -14.58
C LYS A 328 2.22 21.96 -13.23
N VAL A 329 2.49 20.66 -13.19
CA VAL A 329 2.78 19.94 -11.94
C VAL A 329 3.90 18.93 -12.16
N CYS A 330 4.83 18.89 -11.22
CA CYS A 330 5.83 17.84 -11.07
C CYS A 330 5.61 17.11 -9.75
N VAL A 331 5.50 15.77 -9.78
CA VAL A 331 5.35 14.94 -8.58
C VAL A 331 6.49 13.95 -8.51
N PHE A 332 7.18 13.89 -7.37
CA PHE A 332 8.30 12.99 -7.13
C PHE A 332 7.94 12.00 -6.03
N SER A 333 7.98 10.70 -6.29
CA SER A 333 7.90 9.70 -5.23
C SER A 333 9.28 9.20 -4.86
N TYR A 334 9.59 9.10 -3.56
CA TYR A 334 10.90 8.66 -3.10
C TYR A 334 10.86 8.04 -1.70
N ASP A 335 11.92 7.26 -1.41
CA ASP A 335 12.15 6.65 -0.12
C ASP A 335 13.59 6.90 0.32
N TYR A 336 13.76 7.62 1.42
CA TYR A 336 15.09 7.94 1.98
C TYR A 336 15.92 6.70 2.34
N PHE A 337 15.28 5.57 2.60
CA PHE A 337 15.93 4.33 3.02
C PHE A 337 16.22 3.37 1.86
N GLN A 338 15.62 3.58 0.67
CA GLN A 338 15.82 2.73 -0.50
C GLN A 338 16.90 3.28 -1.45
N ILE A 339 18.03 3.65 -0.91
CA ILE A 339 19.22 4.07 -1.68
C ILE A 339 20.11 2.84 -1.85
N LEU A 340 20.31 2.36 -3.08
CA LEU A 340 21.05 1.13 -3.38
C LEU A 340 22.54 1.34 -3.52
N SER A 341 22.95 2.48 -4.12
CA SER A 341 24.34 2.72 -4.47
C SER A 341 24.95 3.89 -3.68
N LYS A 342 26.28 3.91 -3.61
CA LYS A 342 27.02 5.04 -3.06
C LYS A 342 26.87 6.29 -3.91
N THR A 343 26.72 6.12 -5.22
CA THR A 343 26.48 7.20 -6.17
C THR A 343 25.14 7.87 -5.88
N GLU A 344 24.06 7.09 -5.71
CA GLU A 344 22.76 7.62 -5.29
C GLU A 344 22.85 8.37 -3.95
N GLN A 345 23.60 7.81 -2.98
CA GLN A 345 23.80 8.45 -1.67
C GLN A 345 24.51 9.81 -1.78
N ARG A 346 25.52 9.91 -2.65
CA ARG A 346 26.26 11.17 -2.87
C ARG A 346 25.40 12.21 -3.60
N ARG A 347 24.58 11.78 -4.56
CA ARG A 347 23.65 12.66 -5.29
C ARG A 347 22.65 13.32 -4.35
N ASN A 348 22.18 12.58 -3.34
CA ASN A 348 21.22 13.03 -2.33
C ASN A 348 20.05 13.82 -2.95
N ILE A 349 19.42 13.23 -3.94
CA ILE A 349 18.32 13.86 -4.68
C ILE A 349 17.20 14.36 -3.78
N PRO A 350 16.74 13.61 -2.74
CA PRO A 350 15.71 14.14 -1.85
C PRO A 350 16.02 15.54 -1.28
N ALA A 351 17.25 15.77 -0.80
CA ALA A 351 17.63 17.08 -0.29
C ALA A 351 17.69 18.18 -1.40
N LYS A 352 17.89 17.78 -2.65
CA LYS A 352 17.85 18.72 -3.79
C LYS A 352 16.43 19.03 -4.23
N LEU A 353 15.49 18.10 -4.03
CA LEU A 353 14.07 18.35 -4.25
C LEU A 353 13.52 19.37 -3.24
N ASP A 354 13.95 19.29 -1.97
CA ASP A 354 13.56 20.25 -0.93
C ASP A 354 13.98 21.70 -1.27
N ALA A 355 14.96 21.86 -2.15
CA ALA A 355 15.43 23.19 -2.61
C ALA A 355 14.66 23.73 -3.83
N LEU A 356 13.68 22.98 -4.36
CA LEU A 356 12.82 23.47 -5.44
C LEU A 356 11.88 24.57 -4.93
N PRO A 357 11.51 25.55 -5.79
CA PRO A 357 10.57 26.59 -5.40
C PRO A 357 9.23 26.01 -4.95
N GLU A 358 8.74 26.44 -3.79
CA GLU A 358 7.44 26.03 -3.23
C GLU A 358 7.23 24.51 -3.17
N PHE A 359 8.32 23.74 -3.01
CA PHE A 359 8.23 22.29 -2.89
C PHE A 359 7.42 21.86 -1.67
N THR A 360 6.44 21.03 -1.89
CA THR A 360 5.57 20.52 -0.82
C THR A 360 5.77 19.02 -0.64
N GLU A 361 6.30 18.60 0.51
CA GLU A 361 6.44 17.18 0.84
C GLU A 361 5.18 16.64 1.53
N LEU A 362 4.67 15.53 1.03
CA LEU A 362 3.54 14.78 1.59
C LEU A 362 4.02 13.39 2.01
N LYS A 363 3.84 13.04 3.27
CA LYS A 363 4.36 11.79 3.84
C LYS A 363 3.29 10.73 3.96
N LEU A 364 3.52 9.58 3.36
CA LEU A 364 2.76 8.35 3.61
C LEU A 364 3.28 7.69 4.88
N SER A 365 2.43 7.64 5.90
CA SER A 365 2.71 6.98 7.17
C SER A 365 1.99 5.62 7.22
N GLY A 366 2.68 4.64 7.80
CA GLY A 366 2.12 3.30 7.96
C GLY A 366 2.34 2.40 6.74
N ARG A 367 2.87 1.21 6.99
CA ARG A 367 2.99 0.16 5.98
C ARG A 367 1.64 -0.49 5.78
N ILE A 368 1.10 -0.37 4.57
CA ILE A 368 -0.18 -0.98 4.21
C ILE A 368 0.02 -2.43 3.82
N ARG A 369 1.18 -2.76 3.22
CA ARG A 369 1.41 -3.97 2.44
C ARG A 369 2.24 -5.03 3.15
N SER A 370 2.93 -4.73 4.25
CA SER A 370 3.69 -5.73 4.98
C SER A 370 3.13 -6.02 6.36
N ASN A 371 3.12 -7.30 6.74
CA ASN A 371 2.73 -7.77 8.05
C ASN A 371 3.67 -7.19 9.12
N ARG A 372 3.14 -6.77 10.28
CA ARG A 372 3.95 -6.28 11.42
C ARG A 372 5.01 -7.29 11.85
N GLU A 373 4.65 -8.57 11.83
CA GLU A 373 5.53 -9.69 12.12
C GLU A 373 6.71 -9.76 11.14
N MET A 374 6.43 -9.67 9.83
CA MET A 374 7.46 -9.65 8.79
C MET A 374 8.40 -8.45 8.94
N ASN A 375 7.85 -7.27 9.25
CA ASN A 375 8.67 -6.08 9.48
C ASN A 375 9.54 -6.20 10.71
N SER A 376 9.01 -6.73 11.81
CA SER A 376 9.79 -7.01 13.01
C SER A 376 10.92 -7.99 12.72
N PHE A 377 10.63 -9.05 11.95
CA PHE A 377 11.66 -10.00 11.54
C PHE A 377 12.75 -9.33 10.71
N ILE A 378 12.38 -8.57 9.67
CA ILE A 378 13.34 -7.87 8.80
C ILE A 378 14.19 -6.87 9.58
N GLN A 379 13.61 -6.10 10.50
CA GLN A 379 14.35 -5.18 11.35
C GLN A 379 15.34 -5.93 12.23
N THR A 380 14.90 -7.00 12.89
CA THR A 380 15.76 -7.82 13.73
C THR A 380 16.83 -8.56 12.92
N LEU A 381 16.53 -9.00 11.69
CA LEU A 381 17.51 -9.60 10.78
C LEU A 381 18.66 -8.63 10.48
N LEU A 382 18.37 -7.37 10.29
CA LEU A 382 19.37 -6.34 9.97
C LEU A 382 20.13 -5.85 11.21
N ASP A 383 19.47 -5.80 12.36
CA ASP A 383 20.05 -5.44 13.66
C ASP A 383 19.37 -6.24 14.77
N LEU A 384 20.11 -7.18 15.35
CA LEU A 384 19.59 -8.06 16.40
C LEU A 384 19.14 -7.30 17.67
N ARG A 385 19.54 -6.03 17.83
CA ARG A 385 19.15 -5.17 18.96
C ARG A 385 17.73 -4.61 18.80
N GLU A 386 17.24 -4.53 17.56
CA GLU A 386 15.90 -4.02 17.22
C GLU A 386 14.78 -5.06 17.48
N ARG A 387 15.10 -6.12 18.22
CA ARG A 387 14.10 -7.12 18.60
C ARG A 387 12.99 -6.46 19.42
N ASP A 388 11.74 -6.58 18.95
CA ASP A 388 10.58 -6.04 19.66
C ASP A 388 10.43 -6.75 21.01
N GLN A 389 10.70 -6.02 22.10
CA GLN A 389 10.60 -6.55 23.47
C GLN A 389 9.14 -6.55 23.98
N ASN A 390 8.24 -5.83 23.33
CA ASN A 390 6.85 -5.68 23.74
C ASN A 390 5.91 -6.70 23.08
N HIS A 391 6.34 -7.34 21.99
CA HIS A 391 5.52 -8.31 21.24
C HIS A 391 6.36 -9.55 20.93
N ILE A 392 5.83 -10.71 21.30
CA ILE A 392 6.37 -12.01 20.91
C ILE A 392 5.65 -12.45 19.64
N TYR A 393 6.37 -12.49 18.52
CA TYR A 393 5.87 -12.97 17.26
C TYR A 393 6.22 -14.44 17.07
N SER A 394 5.33 -15.21 16.44
CA SER A 394 5.57 -16.62 16.12
C SER A 394 6.45 -16.81 14.89
N TYR A 395 6.52 -15.78 14.03
CA TYR A 395 7.21 -15.79 12.72
C TYR A 395 6.84 -17.01 11.85
N GLU A 396 5.54 -17.39 11.85
CA GLU A 396 5.03 -18.56 11.12
C GLU A 396 5.19 -18.43 9.60
N ASN A 397 5.30 -17.19 9.11
CA ASN A 397 5.45 -16.88 7.69
C ASN A 397 6.92 -16.66 7.26
N VAL A 398 7.87 -17.01 8.12
CA VAL A 398 9.29 -16.92 7.81
C VAL A 398 9.93 -18.30 7.94
N ASP A 399 10.50 -18.78 6.85
CA ASP A 399 11.32 -19.99 6.81
C ASP A 399 12.81 -19.60 6.82
N VAL A 400 13.59 -20.16 7.74
CA VAL A 400 15.05 -20.03 7.78
C VAL A 400 15.66 -21.41 7.59
N LEU A 401 16.37 -21.59 6.50
CA LEU A 401 16.90 -22.87 6.04
C LEU A 401 18.44 -22.82 5.93
N PHE A 402 19.07 -23.95 6.13
CA PHE A 402 20.50 -24.12 5.94
C PHE A 402 20.79 -24.99 4.72
N ALA A 403 21.73 -24.58 3.91
CA ALA A 403 22.32 -25.36 2.86
C ALA A 403 23.84 -25.47 3.08
N LYS A 404 24.39 -26.64 2.97
CA LYS A 404 25.84 -26.84 3.20
C LYS A 404 26.71 -26.23 2.09
N ASP A 405 26.15 -26.18 0.86
CA ASP A 405 26.79 -25.67 -0.35
C ASP A 405 25.75 -25.10 -1.34
N GLU A 406 26.23 -24.56 -2.45
CA GLU A 406 25.37 -23.97 -3.49
C GLU A 406 24.49 -25.01 -4.19
N GLN A 407 24.95 -26.25 -4.34
CA GLN A 407 24.16 -27.32 -4.97
C GLN A 407 22.92 -27.62 -4.14
N GLU A 408 23.07 -27.80 -2.83
CA GLU A 408 21.95 -28.02 -1.92
C GLU A 408 21.03 -26.79 -1.87
N ALA A 409 21.60 -25.57 -1.88
CA ALA A 409 20.82 -24.33 -1.96
C ALA A 409 19.98 -24.29 -3.24
N ALA A 410 20.54 -24.65 -4.39
CA ALA A 410 19.81 -24.71 -5.66
C ALA A 410 18.62 -25.68 -5.61
N GLU A 411 18.79 -26.85 -4.98
CA GLU A 411 17.71 -27.82 -4.81
C GLU A 411 16.58 -27.25 -3.93
N ILE A 412 16.93 -26.63 -2.81
CA ILE A 412 15.96 -25.97 -1.89
C ILE A 412 15.22 -24.85 -2.60
N ILE A 413 15.93 -23.96 -3.28
CA ILE A 413 15.33 -22.82 -3.97
C ILE A 413 14.40 -23.31 -5.08
N ASN A 414 14.83 -24.26 -5.90
CA ASN A 414 14.00 -24.82 -6.96
C ASN A 414 12.73 -25.49 -6.42
N PHE A 415 12.80 -26.16 -5.27
CA PHE A 415 11.64 -26.72 -4.60
C PHE A 415 10.66 -25.60 -4.15
N TYR A 416 11.15 -24.55 -3.50
CA TYR A 416 10.31 -23.44 -3.06
C TYR A 416 9.68 -22.67 -4.23
N LYS A 417 10.42 -22.50 -5.33
CA LYS A 417 9.89 -21.88 -6.57
C LYS A 417 8.77 -22.71 -7.17
N LYS A 418 9.02 -24.00 -7.41
CA LYS A 418 8.11 -24.88 -8.20
C LYS A 418 6.91 -25.36 -7.38
N GLU A 419 7.13 -25.76 -6.13
CA GLU A 419 6.09 -26.43 -5.34
C GLU A 419 5.38 -25.46 -4.38
N LYS A 420 6.03 -24.37 -3.97
CA LYS A 420 5.47 -23.41 -3.01
C LYS A 420 5.18 -22.03 -3.60
N GLY A 421 5.56 -21.77 -4.85
CA GLY A 421 5.27 -20.53 -5.57
C GLY A 421 6.05 -19.31 -5.05
N TYR A 422 7.26 -19.51 -4.52
CA TYR A 422 8.12 -18.40 -4.10
C TYR A 422 8.84 -17.77 -5.29
N THR A 423 9.03 -16.46 -5.24
CA THR A 423 9.85 -15.71 -6.19
C THR A 423 11.27 -15.59 -5.65
N PHE A 424 12.26 -16.11 -6.39
CA PHE A 424 13.67 -15.95 -6.04
C PHE A 424 14.18 -14.60 -6.53
N ILE A 425 14.51 -13.71 -5.58
CA ILE A 425 15.13 -12.42 -5.89
C ILE A 425 16.63 -12.58 -5.82
N GLU A 426 17.28 -12.50 -6.98
CA GLU A 426 18.73 -12.60 -7.11
C GLU A 426 19.37 -11.24 -6.88
N TYR A 427 20.31 -11.16 -5.95
CA TYR A 427 21.04 -9.93 -5.62
C TYR A 427 22.53 -10.18 -5.35
N ASP A 428 22.94 -11.42 -5.37
CA ASP A 428 24.28 -11.92 -5.14
C ASP A 428 24.80 -12.64 -6.39
N ASP A 429 25.93 -13.33 -6.29
CA ASP A 429 26.46 -14.14 -7.37
C ASP A 429 25.45 -15.23 -7.79
N PRO A 430 25.32 -15.52 -9.10
CA PRO A 430 24.42 -16.56 -9.58
C PRO A 430 24.75 -17.93 -8.99
N ILE A 431 23.74 -18.63 -8.52
CA ILE A 431 23.87 -20.00 -8.00
C ILE A 431 23.78 -20.99 -9.16
N GLU A 432 24.78 -21.86 -9.31
CA GLU A 432 24.81 -22.85 -10.38
C GLU A 432 23.58 -23.78 -10.29
N GLY A 433 22.85 -23.91 -11.39
CA GLY A 433 21.63 -24.72 -11.47
C GLY A 433 20.35 -24.05 -10.95
N CYS A 434 20.41 -22.79 -10.51
CA CYS A 434 19.24 -22.03 -10.06
C CYS A 434 19.33 -20.56 -10.47
N ALA A 435 18.65 -20.18 -11.54
CA ALA A 435 18.54 -18.78 -11.93
C ALA A 435 17.50 -18.04 -11.08
N GLY A 436 17.77 -16.77 -10.78
CA GLY A 436 16.79 -15.86 -10.19
C GLY A 436 15.55 -15.68 -11.07
N ASP A 437 14.39 -15.51 -10.47
CA ASP A 437 13.19 -15.14 -11.20
C ASP A 437 13.21 -13.66 -11.58
N ILE A 438 13.87 -12.87 -10.76
CA ILE A 438 14.05 -11.44 -10.96
C ILE A 438 15.34 -10.95 -10.27
N ASN A 439 16.01 -10.00 -10.91
CA ASN A 439 17.14 -9.30 -10.28
C ASN A 439 16.64 -8.21 -9.34
N VAL A 440 17.34 -7.97 -8.25
CA VAL A 440 16.96 -6.98 -7.23
C VAL A 440 16.82 -5.56 -7.79
N LEU A 441 17.58 -5.21 -8.82
CA LEU A 441 17.51 -3.89 -9.46
C LEU A 441 16.22 -3.73 -10.28
N GLU A 442 15.72 -4.83 -10.86
CA GLU A 442 14.45 -4.88 -11.59
C GLU A 442 13.24 -4.94 -10.65
N ALA A 443 13.44 -5.49 -9.45
CA ALA A 443 12.38 -5.61 -8.44
C ALA A 443 11.97 -4.27 -7.81
N ALA A 444 12.58 -3.15 -8.26
CA ALA A 444 12.23 -1.82 -7.77
C ALA A 444 10.76 -1.47 -8.05
N GLY A 445 10.03 -1.00 -7.04
CA GLY A 445 8.60 -0.70 -7.14
C GLY A 445 7.69 -1.92 -7.19
N MET A 446 8.23 -3.15 -7.37
CA MET A 446 7.48 -4.41 -7.36
C MET A 446 7.37 -4.97 -5.93
N GLU A 447 6.40 -5.87 -5.73
CA GLU A 447 6.21 -6.61 -4.48
C GLU A 447 5.72 -8.02 -4.82
N PHE A 448 6.12 -8.99 -4.00
CA PHE A 448 5.81 -10.39 -4.22
C PHE A 448 5.17 -10.99 -2.97
N GLU A 449 4.22 -11.88 -3.15
CA GLU A 449 3.53 -12.56 -2.05
C GLU A 449 4.51 -13.37 -1.19
N SER A 450 5.35 -14.16 -1.87
CA SER A 450 6.32 -15.04 -1.24
C SER A 450 7.69 -14.87 -1.89
N VAL A 451 8.70 -14.53 -1.09
CA VAL A 451 10.06 -14.25 -1.55
C VAL A 451 11.02 -15.25 -0.94
N ILE A 452 11.94 -15.77 -1.75
CA ILE A 452 13.11 -16.50 -1.27
C ILE A 452 14.38 -15.73 -1.61
N ILE A 453 15.29 -15.67 -0.67
CA ILE A 453 16.61 -15.05 -0.79
C ILE A 453 17.68 -15.95 -0.21
N THR A 454 18.94 -15.67 -0.51
CA THR A 454 20.11 -16.34 0.04
C THR A 454 20.89 -15.44 0.99
N LEU A 455 21.58 -16.02 1.96
CA LEU A 455 22.65 -15.38 2.73
C LEU A 455 23.90 -16.24 2.58
N THR A 456 24.92 -15.66 1.95
CA THR A 456 26.19 -16.30 1.66
C THR A 456 27.28 -15.82 2.63
N ASP A 457 28.53 -16.23 2.45
CA ASP A 457 29.71 -15.76 3.18
C ASP A 457 29.99 -14.25 3.03
N HIS A 458 29.21 -13.57 2.18
CA HIS A 458 29.22 -12.11 2.08
C HIS A 458 28.65 -11.42 3.31
N PHE A 459 27.93 -12.16 4.18
CA PHE A 459 27.26 -11.60 5.34
C PHE A 459 27.82 -12.12 6.66
N ARG A 460 27.89 -11.24 7.65
CA ARG A 460 28.22 -11.59 9.03
C ARG A 460 27.62 -10.57 10.00
N TYR A 461 27.33 -10.99 11.20
CA TYR A 461 26.98 -10.07 12.27
C TYR A 461 28.22 -9.49 12.93
N SER A 462 28.22 -8.16 13.16
CA SER A 462 29.22 -7.51 14.02
C SER A 462 29.09 -8.01 15.46
N PRO A 463 30.10 -7.72 16.33
CA PRO A 463 30.00 -8.02 17.78
C PRO A 463 28.77 -7.36 18.43
N GLU A 464 28.33 -6.22 17.92
CA GLU A 464 27.18 -5.46 18.42
C GLU A 464 25.85 -6.02 17.89
N GLY A 465 25.86 -7.00 16.98
CA GLY A 465 24.65 -7.62 16.44
C GLY A 465 24.08 -6.96 15.16
N ILE A 466 24.84 -6.11 14.51
CA ILE A 466 24.43 -5.49 13.23
C ILE A 466 24.86 -6.41 12.08
N LEU A 467 23.94 -6.73 11.17
CA LEU A 467 24.27 -7.48 9.96
C LEU A 467 25.13 -6.62 9.03
N MET A 468 26.28 -7.14 8.67
CA MET A 468 27.25 -6.47 7.80
C MET A 468 27.41 -7.28 6.51
N GLY A 469 27.47 -6.59 5.37
CA GLY A 469 27.87 -7.17 4.10
C GLY A 469 29.34 -6.88 3.79
N ASN A 470 30.00 -7.81 3.12
CA ASN A 470 31.34 -7.61 2.57
C ASN A 470 31.35 -6.52 1.48
N ALA A 471 32.52 -6.15 0.98
CA ALA A 471 32.65 -5.25 -0.16
C ALA A 471 32.11 -5.96 -1.41
N HIS A 472 31.18 -5.31 -2.09
CA HIS A 472 30.64 -5.80 -3.37
C HIS A 472 31.69 -5.60 -4.48
N PRO A 473 31.81 -6.54 -5.48
CA PRO A 473 32.75 -6.41 -6.60
C PRO A 473 32.59 -5.07 -7.36
N ASN A 474 31.38 -4.63 -7.57
CA ASN A 474 31.11 -3.26 -8.01
C ASN A 474 31.11 -2.34 -6.78
N PRO A 475 32.10 -1.42 -6.65
CA PRO A 475 32.28 -0.59 -5.46
C PRO A 475 31.13 0.40 -5.20
N ASP A 476 30.23 0.58 -6.18
CA ASP A 476 29.06 1.45 -6.05
C ASP A 476 27.93 0.80 -5.25
N TYR A 477 27.84 -0.53 -5.25
CA TYR A 477 26.82 -1.28 -4.52
C TYR A 477 27.28 -1.73 -3.13
N SER A 478 26.33 -2.24 -2.35
CA SER A 478 26.55 -2.85 -1.04
C SER A 478 25.62 -4.04 -0.89
N TYR A 479 26.14 -5.21 -0.57
CA TYR A 479 25.34 -6.41 -0.30
C TYR A 479 24.26 -6.18 0.76
N TYR A 480 24.55 -5.41 1.80
CA TYR A 480 23.57 -5.05 2.83
C TYR A 480 22.34 -4.31 2.23
N ARG A 481 22.57 -3.36 1.33
CA ARG A 481 21.48 -2.59 0.71
C ARG A 481 20.69 -3.42 -0.30
N LEU A 482 21.38 -4.25 -1.07
CA LEU A 482 20.73 -5.18 -2.01
C LEU A 482 19.87 -6.20 -1.26
N LEU A 483 20.38 -6.76 -0.14
CA LEU A 483 19.60 -7.61 0.75
C LEU A 483 18.36 -6.89 1.30
N PHE A 484 18.53 -5.68 1.84
CA PHE A 484 17.41 -4.89 2.36
C PHE A 484 16.35 -4.66 1.29
N GLN A 485 16.77 -4.32 0.07
CA GLN A 485 15.85 -4.17 -1.06
C GLN A 485 15.10 -5.47 -1.32
N SER A 486 15.79 -6.61 -1.37
CA SER A 486 15.18 -7.93 -1.66
C SER A 486 14.15 -8.32 -0.60
N VAL A 487 14.52 -8.29 0.69
CA VAL A 487 13.60 -8.68 1.78
C VAL A 487 12.41 -7.73 1.91
N SER A 488 12.60 -6.44 1.57
CA SER A 488 11.53 -5.43 1.62
C SER A 488 10.47 -5.59 0.52
N ARG A 489 10.71 -6.44 -0.49
CA ARG A 489 9.73 -6.80 -1.53
C ARG A 489 8.72 -7.85 -1.07
N THR A 490 8.95 -8.47 0.09
CA THR A 490 8.08 -9.52 0.63
C THR A 490 6.79 -8.95 1.19
N ARG A 491 5.66 -9.51 0.78
CA ARG A 491 4.33 -9.18 1.33
C ARG A 491 3.90 -10.10 2.46
N GLU A 492 4.07 -11.43 2.28
CA GLU A 492 3.50 -12.42 3.20
C GLU A 492 4.52 -13.42 3.72
N LYS A 493 5.28 -14.07 2.83
CA LYS A 493 6.14 -15.18 3.21
C LYS A 493 7.58 -14.92 2.77
N LEU A 494 8.50 -15.10 3.69
CA LEU A 494 9.93 -14.96 3.44
C LEU A 494 10.63 -16.28 3.72
N CYS A 495 11.40 -16.75 2.76
CA CYS A 495 12.33 -17.86 2.95
C CYS A 495 13.76 -17.35 2.84
N ILE A 496 14.59 -17.65 3.82
CA ILE A 496 16.01 -17.31 3.84
C ILE A 496 16.82 -18.61 3.82
N VAL A 497 17.63 -18.79 2.79
CA VAL A 497 18.57 -19.93 2.69
C VAL A 497 19.97 -19.43 3.04
N VAL A 498 20.50 -19.88 4.15
CA VAL A 498 21.88 -19.58 4.57
C VAL A 498 22.80 -20.66 4.01
N ILE A 499 23.83 -20.25 3.27
CA ILE A 499 24.73 -21.17 2.57
C ILE A 499 26.07 -21.23 3.28
N GLY A 500 26.47 -22.42 3.72
CA GLY A 500 27.82 -22.74 4.20
C GLY A 500 28.21 -22.16 5.57
N ASP A 501 27.42 -21.27 6.16
CA ASP A 501 27.73 -20.63 7.46
C ASP A 501 26.74 -21.02 8.56
N GLU A 502 27.08 -22.02 9.38
CA GLU A 502 26.26 -22.46 10.50
C GLU A 502 26.14 -21.41 11.61
N VAL A 503 27.13 -20.53 11.77
CA VAL A 503 27.11 -19.48 12.80
C VAL A 503 26.11 -18.40 12.41
N LEU A 504 26.13 -17.97 11.15
CA LEU A 504 25.15 -17.04 10.60
C LEU A 504 23.74 -17.64 10.65
N PHE A 505 23.60 -18.90 10.24
CA PHE A 505 22.34 -19.64 10.32
C PHE A 505 21.78 -19.67 11.75
N GLY A 506 22.60 -20.03 12.74
CA GLY A 506 22.18 -20.07 14.13
C GLY A 506 21.68 -18.70 14.65
N LYS A 507 22.34 -17.60 14.25
CA LYS A 507 21.91 -16.25 14.64
C LYS A 507 20.59 -15.85 14.00
N VAL A 508 20.41 -16.14 12.71
CA VAL A 508 19.16 -15.84 11.99
C VAL A 508 18.01 -16.70 12.53
N LEU A 509 18.26 -17.99 12.76
CA LEU A 509 17.27 -18.89 13.35
C LEU A 509 16.88 -18.46 14.79
N GLY A 510 17.83 -17.92 15.55
CA GLY A 510 17.60 -17.38 16.89
C GLY A 510 16.61 -16.20 16.94
N ILE A 511 16.41 -15.49 15.82
CA ILE A 511 15.40 -14.43 15.72
C ILE A 511 14.00 -15.02 15.92
N GLN A 512 13.75 -16.24 15.42
CA GLN A 512 12.48 -16.94 15.58
C GLN A 512 12.19 -17.42 17.01
N GLY A 513 13.14 -17.23 17.93
CA GLY A 513 12.97 -17.64 19.33
C GLY A 513 12.87 -19.16 19.54
N ARG A 514 13.36 -19.96 18.58
CA ARG A 514 13.33 -21.43 18.60
C ARG A 514 14.64 -22.05 19.14
N MET A 515 15.53 -21.24 19.75
CA MET A 515 16.66 -21.72 20.51
C MET A 515 16.55 -21.29 21.96
#